data_a884b7c34cd032a2e1b30ae266639ee8
#
_entry.id   a884b7c34cd032a2e1b30ae266639ee8
#
_cell.length_a   1.000
_cell.length_b   1.000
_cell.length_c   1.000
_cell.angle_alpha   90.00
_cell.angle_beta   90.00
_cell.angle_gamma   90.00
#
_symmetry.space_group_name_H-M   'P 1'
#
loop_
_entity.id
_entity.type
_entity.pdbx_description
1 polymer ?
#
loop_
_entity_poly.entity_id
_entity_poly.type
_entity_poly.pdbx_seq_one_letter_code
_entity_poly.pdbx_strand_id
1 'polypeptide(L)'
;MNKKQILFSALFLTFACASAGAAPPEPSALGAFCPPSEGKSFPSGWISLGLKAADLKEKQASAGHITDVGEAQVLLHFPAGWKPQDKRTALCIFPGGGYSIQAIEKEGCRIAGWAAEHGMVGVVVKYRVSGTNNAVGRFPGPLLDARQALRTVRENASSLGIDPLRIGVMGFSAGGHLAAMASTLWNRTLPEEAENPLKNISSRPDFSMLIYPVISMAPHTTHGGTRNKILGPHPSPALEEMCSAERQVTEQTPPVFLVHALDDGVSCANSRLMEQACRNKGVPVSLNLYPTGGHGYGMEKRGHPTDQWPEAAEQWLREQGFLPSPASARRGAPSGAGTSSGTRRE
;
A
#
# COMPACT_ATOMS: atom_id res chain seq x y z
N MET A 1 19.04 12.00 25.20
CA MET A 1 19.08 11.43 23.82
C MET A 1 19.12 9.93 23.96
N ASN A 2 18.07 9.27 23.52
CA ASN A 2 17.81 7.86 23.82
C ASN A 2 18.48 6.97 22.76
N LYS A 3 19.29 5.98 23.19
CA LYS A 3 20.08 5.06 22.34
C LYS A 3 19.29 4.35 21.21
N LYS A 4 17.96 4.39 21.22
CA LYS A 4 17.10 3.79 20.19
C LYS A 4 16.98 4.59 18.88
N GLN A 5 17.28 5.90 18.88
CA GLN A 5 17.27 6.73 17.67
C GLN A 5 18.48 6.46 16.76
N ILE A 6 19.61 6.02 17.33
CA ILE A 6 20.85 5.80 16.58
C ILE A 6 20.78 4.52 15.73
N LEU A 7 19.96 3.53 16.12
CA LEU A 7 19.88 2.25 15.40
C LEU A 7 19.13 2.34 14.06
N PHE A 8 18.16 3.26 13.94
CA PHE A 8 17.37 3.40 12.71
C PHE A 8 18.15 4.11 11.58
N SER A 9 18.95 5.12 11.92
CA SER A 9 19.81 5.79 10.93
C SER A 9 20.99 4.94 10.47
N ALA A 10 21.51 4.06 11.34
CA ALA A 10 22.65 3.18 11.00
C ALA A 10 22.25 2.03 10.07
N LEU A 11 21.00 1.55 10.14
CA LEU A 11 20.57 0.40 9.32
C LEU A 11 20.35 0.78 7.85
N PHE A 12 19.92 2.03 7.56
CA PHE A 12 19.74 2.52 6.19
C PHE A 12 21.06 2.96 5.53
N LEU A 13 22.05 3.42 6.30
CA LEU A 13 23.35 3.86 5.77
C LEU A 13 24.29 2.70 5.41
N THR A 14 24.14 1.53 6.02
CA THR A 14 24.98 0.35 5.70
C THR A 14 24.55 -0.36 4.41
N PHE A 15 23.34 -0.13 3.89
CA PHE A 15 22.91 -0.75 2.63
C PHE A 15 23.37 0.01 1.38
N ALA A 16 23.85 1.24 1.47
CA ALA A 16 24.32 2.01 0.33
C ALA A 16 25.81 1.74 -0.04
N CYS A 17 26.56 1.00 0.79
CA CYS A 17 28.00 0.78 0.62
C CYS A 17 28.46 -0.69 0.82
N ALA A 18 27.69 -1.68 0.36
CA ALA A 18 28.18 -3.06 0.31
C ALA A 18 28.86 -3.33 -1.03
N SER A 19 30.15 -2.99 -1.12
CA SER A 19 31.07 -3.57 -2.08
C SER A 19 31.41 -5.00 -1.65
N ALA A 20 31.23 -5.97 -2.54
CA ALA A 20 31.84 -7.29 -2.65
C ALA A 20 32.19 -8.04 -1.34
N GLY A 21 31.52 -9.15 -1.06
CA GLY A 21 32.15 -10.29 -0.40
C GLY A 21 31.46 -10.95 0.79
N ALA A 22 30.23 -10.56 1.18
CA ALA A 22 29.46 -11.34 2.15
C ALA A 22 28.29 -12.02 1.46
N ALA A 23 28.13 -13.32 1.65
CA ALA A 23 26.94 -14.04 1.21
C ALA A 23 25.71 -13.37 1.82
N PRO A 24 24.62 -13.15 1.04
CA PRO A 24 23.40 -12.59 1.58
C PRO A 24 22.88 -13.51 2.70
N PRO A 25 22.29 -12.93 3.78
CA PRO A 25 21.64 -13.75 4.79
C PRO A 25 20.54 -14.58 4.13
N GLU A 26 20.41 -15.83 4.56
CA GLU A 26 19.35 -16.75 4.12
C GLU A 26 17.99 -16.01 4.14
N PRO A 27 17.23 -16.02 3.04
CA PRO A 27 15.93 -15.37 3.02
C PRO A 27 15.04 -16.00 4.09
N SER A 28 14.42 -15.18 4.93
CA SER A 28 13.35 -15.66 5.81
C SER A 28 12.29 -16.34 4.93
N ALA A 29 11.58 -17.35 5.45
CA ALA A 29 10.57 -18.11 4.69
C ALA A 29 9.55 -17.22 3.94
N LEU A 30 9.39 -15.97 4.35
CA LEU A 30 8.55 -14.94 3.73
C LEU A 30 9.22 -14.15 2.59
N GLY A 31 10.56 -14.11 2.54
CA GLY A 31 11.28 -13.60 1.37
C GLY A 31 10.99 -14.39 0.10
N ALA A 32 10.55 -15.66 0.25
CA ALA A 32 10.14 -16.51 -0.86
C ALA A 32 8.78 -16.09 -1.49
N PHE A 33 7.93 -15.30 -0.80
CA PHE A 33 6.64 -14.85 -1.31
C PHE A 33 6.71 -13.60 -2.17
N CYS A 34 7.81 -12.86 -2.12
CA CYS A 34 8.08 -11.71 -2.97
C CYS A 34 9.43 -11.90 -3.67
N PRO A 35 9.55 -12.82 -4.63
CA PRO A 35 10.80 -12.97 -5.37
C PRO A 35 11.11 -11.65 -6.10
N PRO A 36 12.39 -11.24 -6.17
CA PRO A 36 12.78 -10.13 -7.04
C PRO A 36 12.36 -10.47 -8.47
N SER A 37 11.84 -9.49 -9.19
CA SER A 37 11.66 -9.61 -10.64
C SER A 37 13.00 -9.97 -11.27
N GLU A 38 13.02 -10.94 -12.17
CA GLU A 38 14.23 -11.52 -12.75
C GLU A 38 15.29 -10.45 -13.08
N GLY A 39 16.49 -10.61 -12.55
CA GLY A 39 17.67 -9.81 -12.87
C GLY A 39 17.92 -8.56 -12.02
N LYS A 40 17.22 -8.31 -10.90
CA LYS A 40 17.41 -7.12 -10.06
C LYS A 40 17.64 -7.48 -8.60
N SER A 41 18.77 -7.02 -8.04
CA SER A 41 19.01 -7.08 -6.58
C SER A 41 18.21 -5.96 -5.91
N PHE A 42 17.11 -6.30 -5.26
CA PHE A 42 16.44 -5.40 -4.30
C PHE A 42 17.03 -5.62 -2.90
N PRO A 43 16.99 -4.62 -2.01
CA PRO A 43 17.23 -4.91 -0.61
C PRO A 43 16.23 -5.97 -0.17
N SER A 44 16.70 -7.21 -0.01
CA SER A 44 15.88 -8.37 0.32
C SER A 44 15.62 -8.35 1.82
N GLY A 45 14.36 -8.12 2.20
CA GLY A 45 13.95 -8.32 3.58
C GLY A 45 12.84 -7.39 4.04
N TRP A 46 12.04 -7.94 4.94
CA TRP A 46 11.01 -7.20 5.64
C TRP A 46 11.64 -6.28 6.69
N ILE A 47 11.26 -5.00 6.67
CA ILE A 47 11.74 -3.97 7.59
C ILE A 47 10.67 -3.78 8.68
N SER A 48 11.06 -3.97 9.94
CA SER A 48 10.18 -3.76 11.09
C SER A 48 9.75 -2.30 11.24
N LEU A 49 8.46 -2.07 11.50
CA LEU A 49 7.92 -0.77 11.87
C LEU A 49 7.96 -0.51 13.38
N GLY A 50 8.50 -1.44 14.16
CA GLY A 50 8.59 -1.32 15.61
C GLY A 50 7.27 -1.57 16.36
N LEU A 51 6.20 -1.93 15.65
CA LEU A 51 4.89 -2.23 16.24
C LEU A 51 4.71 -3.74 16.31
N LYS A 52 4.75 -4.28 17.53
CA LYS A 52 4.70 -5.72 17.80
C LYS A 52 3.55 -6.07 18.74
N ALA A 53 2.97 -7.24 18.52
CA ALA A 53 2.11 -7.94 19.47
C ALA A 53 2.85 -9.20 19.92
N ALA A 54 3.12 -9.31 21.20
CA ALA A 54 4.14 -10.20 21.77
C ALA A 54 3.96 -11.69 21.48
N ASP A 55 2.72 -12.17 21.24
CA ASP A 55 2.42 -13.61 21.32
C ASP A 55 1.93 -14.24 20.01
N LEU A 56 1.98 -13.51 18.89
CA LEU A 56 1.60 -14.06 17.59
C LEU A 56 2.82 -14.57 16.84
N LYS A 57 2.74 -15.81 16.40
CA LYS A 57 3.68 -16.39 15.44
C LYS A 57 3.02 -16.42 14.07
N GLU A 58 3.55 -15.63 13.16
CA GLU A 58 3.12 -15.59 11.77
C GLU A 58 3.13 -16.99 11.15
N LYS A 59 2.12 -17.27 10.36
CA LYS A 59 1.94 -18.56 9.67
C LYS A 59 1.55 -18.34 8.22
N GLN A 60 1.97 -19.26 7.38
CA GLN A 60 1.37 -19.41 6.08
C GLN A 60 -0.05 -19.99 6.23
N ALA A 61 -1.06 -19.26 5.76
CA ALA A 61 -2.45 -19.73 5.80
C ALA A 61 -2.77 -20.64 4.59
N SER A 62 -2.26 -20.26 3.41
CA SER A 62 -2.31 -21.01 2.14
C SER A 62 -1.25 -20.45 1.19
N ALA A 63 -1.10 -20.99 -0.01
CA ALA A 63 -0.16 -20.45 -1.01
C ALA A 63 -0.42 -18.94 -1.23
N GLY A 64 0.63 -18.12 -1.02
CA GLY A 64 0.56 -16.65 -1.17
C GLY A 64 -0.23 -15.89 -0.10
N HIS A 65 -0.69 -16.55 0.99
CA HIS A 65 -1.43 -15.94 2.08
C HIS A 65 -0.73 -16.16 3.42
N ILE A 66 -0.75 -15.14 4.27
CA ILE A 66 -0.23 -15.20 5.64
C ILE A 66 -1.30 -14.85 6.67
N THR A 67 -1.15 -15.33 7.89
CA THR A 67 -2.02 -15.05 9.03
C THR A 67 -1.21 -14.92 10.32
N ASP A 68 -1.89 -14.51 11.39
CA ASP A 68 -1.30 -14.32 12.72
C ASP A 68 -0.06 -13.43 12.69
N VAL A 69 -0.16 -12.34 11.93
CA VAL A 69 0.90 -11.33 11.81
C VAL A 69 0.99 -10.55 13.11
N GLY A 70 2.03 -10.80 13.89
CA GLY A 70 2.28 -10.16 15.18
C GLY A 70 3.17 -8.91 15.10
N GLU A 71 3.83 -8.67 13.98
CA GLU A 71 4.72 -7.53 13.76
C GLU A 71 4.39 -6.81 12.47
N ALA A 72 4.18 -5.50 12.56
CA ALA A 72 4.01 -4.67 11.38
C ALA A 72 5.35 -4.45 10.67
N GLN A 73 5.39 -4.71 9.37
CA GLN A 73 6.61 -4.63 8.56
C GLN A 73 6.31 -4.07 7.17
N VAL A 74 7.34 -3.57 6.49
CA VAL A 74 7.26 -3.16 5.08
C VAL A 74 8.30 -3.88 4.24
N LEU A 75 7.96 -4.12 2.96
CA LEU A 75 8.88 -4.61 1.93
C LEU A 75 8.89 -3.63 0.76
N LEU A 76 10.07 -3.19 0.35
CA LEU A 76 10.27 -2.19 -0.68
C LEU A 76 10.58 -2.84 -2.03
N HIS A 77 9.92 -2.36 -3.08
CA HIS A 77 10.17 -2.70 -4.47
C HIS A 77 10.58 -1.44 -5.23
N PHE A 78 11.82 -1.40 -5.68
CA PHE A 78 12.34 -0.25 -6.40
C PHE A 78 12.24 -0.44 -7.93
N PRO A 79 11.94 0.64 -8.68
CA PRO A 79 11.95 0.59 -10.15
C PRO A 79 13.36 0.38 -10.70
N ALA A 80 13.44 -0.10 -11.95
CA ALA A 80 14.72 -0.24 -12.63
C ALA A 80 15.47 1.10 -12.72
N GLY A 81 16.79 1.07 -12.48
CA GLY A 81 17.62 2.25 -12.51
C GLY A 81 17.35 3.26 -11.39
N TRP A 82 16.65 2.84 -10.33
CA TRP A 82 16.41 3.67 -9.16
C TRP A 82 17.72 4.22 -8.57
N LYS A 83 17.66 5.46 -8.09
CA LYS A 83 18.75 6.14 -7.38
C LYS A 83 18.18 6.93 -6.19
N PRO A 84 18.95 7.10 -5.09
CA PRO A 84 18.51 7.88 -3.92
C PRO A 84 18.11 9.32 -4.22
N GLN A 85 18.71 9.96 -5.25
CA GLN A 85 18.40 11.34 -5.65
C GLN A 85 17.12 11.46 -6.50
N ASP A 86 16.51 10.37 -6.90
CA ASP A 86 15.22 10.38 -7.61
C ASP A 86 14.14 10.97 -6.66
N LYS A 87 13.11 11.55 -7.25
CA LYS A 87 11.92 12.04 -6.54
C LYS A 87 10.69 11.31 -7.06
N ARG A 88 10.64 10.01 -6.78
CA ARG A 88 9.60 9.13 -7.29
C ARG A 88 8.37 9.14 -6.42
N THR A 89 7.24 8.80 -6.99
CA THR A 89 6.03 8.47 -6.24
C THR A 89 6.23 7.15 -5.50
N ALA A 90 5.73 7.05 -4.27
CA ALA A 90 5.64 5.79 -3.54
C ALA A 90 4.19 5.33 -3.43
N LEU A 91 3.97 4.03 -3.45
CA LEU A 91 2.66 3.39 -3.29
C LEU A 91 2.72 2.40 -2.13
N CYS A 92 2.13 2.75 -0.99
CA CYS A 92 1.94 1.86 0.15
C CYS A 92 0.74 0.94 -0.10
N ILE A 93 0.95 -0.36 -0.10
CA ILE A 93 0.00 -1.37 -0.56
C ILE A 93 -0.48 -2.19 0.63
N PHE A 94 -1.80 -2.25 0.82
CA PHE A 94 -2.46 -3.00 1.88
C PHE A 94 -3.23 -4.18 1.27
N PRO A 95 -2.69 -5.42 1.36
CA PRO A 95 -3.39 -6.61 0.87
C PRO A 95 -4.70 -6.87 1.58
N GLY A 96 -5.67 -7.46 0.89
CA GLY A 96 -6.93 -7.90 1.48
C GLY A 96 -6.81 -9.20 2.29
N GLY A 97 -7.94 -9.69 2.77
CA GLY A 97 -8.03 -10.94 3.53
C GLY A 97 -8.90 -10.85 4.79
N GLY A 98 -9.87 -9.93 4.83
CA GLY A 98 -10.88 -9.83 5.87
C GLY A 98 -10.34 -9.52 7.27
N TYR A 99 -9.14 -8.95 7.40
CA TYR A 99 -8.40 -8.78 8.66
C TYR A 99 -8.07 -10.11 9.38
N SER A 100 -8.24 -11.24 8.71
CA SER A 100 -7.90 -12.57 9.23
C SER A 100 -6.60 -13.10 8.65
N ILE A 101 -6.39 -12.85 7.37
CA ILE A 101 -5.21 -13.18 6.59
C ILE A 101 -4.76 -11.96 5.78
N GLN A 102 -3.64 -12.08 5.08
CA GLN A 102 -3.27 -11.17 4.00
C GLN A 102 -2.95 -11.95 2.74
N ALA A 103 -3.55 -11.56 1.61
CA ALA A 103 -3.23 -12.07 0.27
C ALA A 103 -1.90 -11.44 -0.22
N ILE A 104 -0.82 -11.69 0.53
CA ILE A 104 0.45 -10.94 0.46
C ILE A 104 1.12 -11.05 -0.90
N GLU A 105 1.00 -12.18 -1.58
CA GLU A 105 1.59 -12.38 -2.90
C GLU A 105 0.77 -11.64 -3.96
N LYS A 106 -0.53 -11.95 -4.09
CA LYS A 106 -1.39 -11.46 -5.17
C LYS A 106 -1.70 -9.97 -5.06
N GLU A 107 -2.05 -9.50 -3.85
CA GLU A 107 -2.50 -8.12 -3.58
C GLU A 107 -1.42 -7.27 -2.90
N GLY A 108 -0.23 -7.83 -2.70
CA GLY A 108 0.94 -7.14 -2.17
C GLY A 108 2.08 -7.11 -3.18
N CYS A 109 2.82 -8.22 -3.30
CA CYS A 109 4.07 -8.27 -4.05
C CYS A 109 3.88 -8.05 -5.56
N ARG A 110 2.85 -8.63 -6.17
CA ARG A 110 2.56 -8.39 -7.60
C ARG A 110 2.22 -6.94 -7.87
N ILE A 111 1.47 -6.29 -6.95
CA ILE A 111 1.11 -4.88 -7.07
C ILE A 111 2.35 -4.00 -6.90
N ALA A 112 3.24 -4.33 -5.98
CA ALA A 112 4.50 -3.61 -5.81
C ALA A 112 5.42 -3.74 -7.03
N GLY A 113 5.42 -4.91 -7.68
CA GLY A 113 6.07 -5.13 -8.97
C GLY A 113 5.51 -4.21 -10.06
N TRP A 114 4.18 -4.19 -10.20
CA TRP A 114 3.50 -3.27 -11.12
C TRP A 114 3.84 -1.80 -10.84
N ALA A 115 3.85 -1.38 -9.59
CA ALA A 115 4.25 -0.02 -9.21
C ALA A 115 5.69 0.27 -9.67
N ALA A 116 6.62 -0.67 -9.46
CA ALA A 116 8.01 -0.54 -9.87
C ALA A 116 8.17 -0.47 -11.40
N GLU A 117 7.43 -1.26 -12.15
CA GLU A 117 7.38 -1.21 -13.61
C GLU A 117 6.93 0.16 -14.15
N HIS A 118 6.04 0.86 -13.40
CA HIS A 118 5.57 2.21 -13.71
C HIS A 118 6.43 3.32 -13.09
N GLY A 119 7.62 2.98 -12.57
CA GLY A 119 8.59 3.94 -12.05
C GLY A 119 8.30 4.46 -10.65
N MET A 120 7.36 3.86 -9.93
CA MET A 120 7.07 4.14 -8.51
C MET A 120 7.91 3.25 -7.59
N VAL A 121 8.05 3.64 -6.33
CA VAL A 121 8.52 2.74 -5.28
C VAL A 121 7.31 2.02 -4.68
N GLY A 122 7.20 0.70 -4.91
CA GLY A 122 6.18 -0.14 -4.28
C GLY A 122 6.57 -0.46 -2.83
N VAL A 123 5.63 -0.30 -1.90
CA VAL A 123 5.83 -0.56 -0.47
C VAL A 123 4.73 -1.51 0.01
N VAL A 124 5.02 -2.80 0.07
CA VAL A 124 4.07 -3.77 0.64
C VAL A 124 4.04 -3.58 2.15
N VAL A 125 2.87 -3.35 2.70
CA VAL A 125 2.67 -3.18 4.14
C VAL A 125 2.06 -4.44 4.73
N LYS A 126 2.85 -5.16 5.50
CA LYS A 126 2.41 -6.29 6.29
C LYS A 126 1.89 -5.77 7.63
N TYR A 127 0.61 -5.48 7.69
CA TYR A 127 -0.07 -4.98 8.88
C TYR A 127 -0.56 -6.13 9.76
N ARG A 128 -0.76 -5.88 11.05
CA ARG A 128 -1.18 -6.92 12.01
C ARG A 128 -2.59 -7.41 11.71
N VAL A 129 -2.71 -8.72 11.54
CA VAL A 129 -3.97 -9.45 11.36
C VAL A 129 -3.97 -10.71 12.22
N SER A 130 -5.13 -11.26 12.49
CA SER A 130 -5.23 -12.51 13.23
C SER A 130 -6.30 -13.43 12.66
N GLY A 131 -5.90 -14.64 12.30
CA GLY A 131 -6.79 -15.76 11.97
C GLY A 131 -7.50 -16.29 13.22
N THR A 132 -6.86 -16.19 14.38
CA THR A 132 -7.41 -16.58 15.68
C THR A 132 -8.23 -15.45 16.29
N ASN A 133 -8.96 -15.73 17.37
CA ASN A 133 -9.86 -14.77 18.00
C ASN A 133 -9.11 -13.85 18.99
N ASN A 134 -8.05 -13.19 18.55
CA ASN A 134 -7.31 -12.25 19.39
C ASN A 134 -7.57 -10.78 19.00
N ALA A 135 -7.23 -9.86 19.90
CA ALA A 135 -7.48 -8.43 19.72
C ALA A 135 -6.48 -7.73 18.81
N VAL A 136 -5.40 -8.37 18.39
CA VAL A 136 -4.28 -7.75 17.69
C VAL A 136 -4.66 -7.17 16.33
N GLY A 137 -5.53 -7.88 15.58
CA GLY A 137 -6.05 -7.43 14.29
C GLY A 137 -7.25 -6.49 14.39
N ARG A 138 -7.64 -6.03 15.59
CA ARG A 138 -8.74 -5.10 15.80
C ARG A 138 -8.29 -3.66 15.74
N PHE A 139 -9.25 -2.78 15.49
CA PHE A 139 -9.04 -1.34 15.62
C PHE A 139 -8.55 -1.00 17.05
N PRO A 140 -7.54 -0.13 17.21
CA PRO A 140 -6.87 0.64 16.16
C PRO A 140 -5.63 -0.04 15.55
N GLY A 141 -5.27 -1.28 15.93
CA GLY A 141 -4.02 -1.95 15.57
C GLY A 141 -3.63 -1.81 14.09
N PRO A 142 -4.43 -2.29 13.13
CA PRO A 142 -4.11 -2.16 11.71
C PRO A 142 -3.97 -0.70 11.23
N LEU A 143 -4.78 0.23 11.77
CA LEU A 143 -4.66 1.66 11.43
C LEU A 143 -3.34 2.26 11.93
N LEU A 144 -2.91 1.89 13.13
CA LEU A 144 -1.60 2.30 13.67
C LEU A 144 -0.46 1.81 12.76
N ASP A 145 -0.56 0.58 12.26
CA ASP A 145 0.43 -0.02 11.36
C ASP A 145 0.49 0.74 10.02
N ALA A 146 -0.67 1.04 9.44
CA ALA A 146 -0.78 1.80 8.20
C ALA A 146 -0.20 3.22 8.35
N ARG A 147 -0.55 3.92 9.43
CA ARG A 147 -0.05 5.26 9.73
C ARG A 147 1.47 5.24 9.99
N GLN A 148 1.95 4.22 10.71
CA GLN A 148 3.39 4.06 10.95
C GLN A 148 4.15 3.80 9.65
N ALA A 149 3.63 2.98 8.75
CA ALA A 149 4.22 2.74 7.44
C ALA A 149 4.35 4.05 6.64
N LEU A 150 3.28 4.83 6.55
CA LEU A 150 3.28 6.14 5.86
C LEU A 150 4.29 7.12 6.47
N ARG A 151 4.35 7.22 7.80
CA ARG A 151 5.33 8.07 8.50
C ARG A 151 6.76 7.61 8.25
N THR A 152 7.01 6.29 8.33
CA THR A 152 8.34 5.73 8.10
C THR A 152 8.82 5.97 6.68
N VAL A 153 7.96 5.77 5.68
CA VAL A 153 8.29 6.05 4.28
C VAL A 153 8.55 7.55 4.07
N ARG A 154 7.73 8.43 4.64
CA ARG A 154 7.88 9.88 4.50
C ARG A 154 9.14 10.41 5.20
N GLU A 155 9.45 9.94 6.39
CA GLU A 155 10.67 10.30 7.13
C GLU A 155 11.94 9.91 6.37
N ASN A 156 11.91 8.76 5.70
CA ASN A 156 13.04 8.22 4.93
C ASN A 156 12.98 8.56 3.43
N ALA A 157 12.07 9.43 3.00
CA ALA A 157 11.80 9.66 1.57
C ALA A 157 13.07 10.06 0.80
N SER A 158 13.94 10.89 1.36
CA SER A 158 15.19 11.31 0.72
C SER A 158 16.13 10.13 0.44
N SER A 159 16.33 9.23 1.40
CA SER A 159 17.21 8.06 1.23
C SER A 159 16.57 6.99 0.33
N LEU A 160 15.26 6.96 0.25
CA LEU A 160 14.49 6.05 -0.61
C LEU A 160 14.25 6.59 -2.02
N GLY A 161 14.78 7.78 -2.37
CA GLY A 161 14.55 8.41 -3.67
C GLY A 161 13.06 8.72 -3.92
N ILE A 162 12.32 9.02 -2.86
CA ILE A 162 10.87 9.31 -2.88
C ILE A 162 10.66 10.82 -2.70
N ASP A 163 9.65 11.35 -3.36
CA ASP A 163 9.11 12.67 -3.06
C ASP A 163 8.17 12.55 -1.84
N PRO A 164 8.45 13.22 -0.70
CA PRO A 164 7.62 13.12 0.50
C PRO A 164 6.19 13.65 0.32
N LEU A 165 5.91 14.38 -0.77
CA LEU A 165 4.59 14.88 -1.14
C LEU A 165 3.87 14.01 -2.18
N ARG A 166 4.42 12.82 -2.47
CA ARG A 166 3.89 11.88 -3.48
C ARG A 166 3.85 10.44 -2.96
N ILE A 167 3.29 10.25 -1.77
CA ILE A 167 3.16 8.96 -1.10
C ILE A 167 1.67 8.60 -1.04
N GLY A 168 1.24 7.68 -1.88
CA GLY A 168 -0.13 7.20 -1.91
C GLY A 168 -0.33 5.88 -1.23
N VAL A 169 -1.60 5.50 -1.10
CA VAL A 169 -2.03 4.19 -0.61
C VAL A 169 -2.83 3.45 -1.67
N MET A 170 -2.68 2.14 -1.73
CA MET A 170 -3.56 1.24 -2.47
C MET A 170 -3.97 0.09 -1.55
N GLY A 171 -5.26 -0.21 -1.53
CA GLY A 171 -5.75 -1.31 -0.71
C GLY A 171 -6.84 -2.13 -1.40
N PHE A 172 -6.89 -3.41 -1.05
CA PHE A 172 -7.75 -4.42 -1.66
C PHE A 172 -8.73 -4.97 -0.61
N SER A 173 -10.03 -5.03 -0.90
CA SER A 173 -11.02 -5.63 0.00
C SER A 173 -10.96 -5.03 1.43
N ALA A 174 -10.64 -5.82 2.44
CA ALA A 174 -10.37 -5.32 3.80
C ALA A 174 -9.14 -4.41 3.88
N GLY A 175 -8.10 -4.63 3.06
CA GLY A 175 -6.97 -3.71 2.88
C GLY A 175 -7.41 -2.39 2.24
N GLY A 176 -8.45 -2.42 1.38
CA GLY A 176 -9.13 -1.24 0.86
C GLY A 176 -9.81 -0.43 1.95
N HIS A 177 -10.44 -1.10 2.91
CA HIS A 177 -10.97 -0.47 4.13
C HIS A 177 -9.85 0.19 4.94
N LEU A 178 -8.73 -0.50 5.13
CA LEU A 178 -7.58 0.05 5.84
C LEU A 178 -7.00 1.28 5.13
N ALA A 179 -6.87 1.24 3.79
CA ALA A 179 -6.44 2.39 3.00
C ALA A 179 -7.40 3.58 3.12
N ALA A 180 -8.72 3.31 3.11
CA ALA A 180 -9.74 4.34 3.30
C ALA A 180 -9.67 4.95 4.71
N MET A 181 -9.52 4.14 5.76
CA MET A 181 -9.31 4.65 7.12
C MET A 181 -8.02 5.47 7.25
N ALA A 182 -6.90 5.00 6.66
CA ALA A 182 -5.66 5.76 6.66
C ALA A 182 -5.79 7.12 5.97
N SER A 183 -6.68 7.22 4.97
CA SER A 183 -6.94 8.44 4.20
C SER A 183 -7.91 9.40 4.88
N THR A 184 -8.80 8.91 5.74
CA THR A 184 -9.85 9.72 6.38
C THR A 184 -9.59 9.99 7.86
N LEU A 185 -8.80 9.14 8.52
CA LEU A 185 -8.46 9.25 9.95
C LEU A 185 -7.00 9.67 10.20
N TRP A 186 -6.28 10.15 9.20
CA TRP A 186 -4.85 10.45 9.29
C TRP A 186 -4.50 11.47 10.40
N ASN A 187 -5.40 12.40 10.71
CA ASN A 187 -5.24 13.43 11.74
C ASN A 187 -5.97 13.10 13.06
N ARG A 188 -6.65 11.96 13.14
CA ARG A 188 -7.32 11.55 14.36
C ARG A 188 -6.31 11.25 15.45
N THR A 189 -6.47 11.85 16.61
CA THR A 189 -5.66 11.55 17.80
C THR A 189 -6.00 10.15 18.31
N LEU A 190 -4.99 9.30 18.41
CA LEU A 190 -5.08 7.97 19.01
C LEU A 190 -4.15 7.90 20.21
N PRO A 191 -4.64 7.52 21.41
CA PRO A 191 -3.79 7.47 22.62
C PRO A 191 -2.54 6.62 22.46
N GLU A 192 -2.63 5.55 21.66
CA GLU A 192 -1.53 4.61 21.39
C GLU A 192 -0.36 5.25 20.64
N GLU A 193 -0.57 6.43 20.03
CA GLU A 193 0.47 7.17 19.30
C GLU A 193 1.14 8.27 20.14
N ALA A 194 0.73 8.47 21.40
CA ALA A 194 1.23 9.56 22.24
C ALA A 194 2.77 9.56 22.35
N GLU A 195 3.36 8.37 22.48
CA GLU A 195 4.81 8.17 22.60
C GLU A 195 5.49 7.77 21.28
N ASN A 196 4.77 7.85 20.15
CA ASN A 196 5.36 7.50 18.86
C ASN A 196 6.44 8.53 18.47
N PRO A 197 7.69 8.11 18.20
CA PRO A 197 8.77 9.03 17.84
C PRO A 197 8.52 9.76 16.51
N LEU A 198 7.68 9.21 15.64
CA LEU A 198 7.29 9.79 14.34
C LEU A 198 5.93 10.52 14.39
N LYS A 199 5.35 10.77 15.58
CA LYS A 199 4.02 11.39 15.70
C LYS A 199 3.89 12.76 15.01
N ASN A 200 4.98 13.47 14.84
CA ASN A 200 5.02 14.78 14.17
C ASN A 200 5.17 14.68 12.65
N ILE A 201 5.45 13.48 12.11
CA ILE A 201 5.47 13.22 10.68
C ILE A 201 4.04 12.92 10.22
N SER A 202 3.60 13.57 9.15
CA SER A 202 2.26 13.36 8.63
C SER A 202 2.08 11.93 8.13
N SER A 203 1.01 11.26 8.59
CA SER A 203 0.55 9.97 8.05
C SER A 203 -0.50 10.14 6.95
N ARG A 204 -0.82 11.39 6.50
CA ARG A 204 -1.76 11.62 5.42
C ARG A 204 -1.19 11.10 4.11
N PRO A 205 -1.86 10.17 3.41
CA PRO A 205 -1.47 9.83 2.05
C PRO A 205 -1.78 10.99 1.10
N ASP A 206 -1.05 11.07 -0.01
CA ASP A 206 -1.25 12.14 -1.00
C ASP A 206 -2.29 11.76 -2.06
N PHE A 207 -2.59 10.45 -2.17
CA PHE A 207 -3.70 9.88 -2.96
C PHE A 207 -4.09 8.51 -2.43
N SER A 208 -5.29 8.03 -2.81
CA SER A 208 -5.84 6.74 -2.38
C SER A 208 -6.43 5.96 -3.54
N MET A 209 -6.10 4.67 -3.63
CA MET A 209 -6.61 3.73 -4.61
C MET A 209 -7.28 2.56 -3.89
N LEU A 210 -8.58 2.41 -4.04
CA LEU A 210 -9.42 1.50 -3.28
C LEU A 210 -10.03 0.46 -4.23
N ILE A 211 -9.53 -0.75 -4.18
CA ILE A 211 -9.86 -1.82 -5.12
C ILE A 211 -10.83 -2.80 -4.46
N TYR A 212 -12.05 -2.91 -4.99
CA TYR A 212 -13.18 -3.66 -4.39
C TYR A 212 -13.25 -3.54 -2.87
N PRO A 213 -13.21 -2.29 -2.34
CA PRO A 213 -13.02 -2.08 -0.92
C PRO A 213 -14.26 -2.44 -0.10
N VAL A 214 -14.06 -2.91 1.13
CA VAL A 214 -15.01 -2.65 2.20
C VAL A 214 -14.84 -1.20 2.61
N ILE A 215 -15.91 -0.48 2.91
CA ILE A 215 -15.89 0.94 3.30
C ILE A 215 -16.74 1.18 4.55
N SER A 216 -18.03 0.84 4.46
CA SER A 216 -18.97 1.03 5.56
C SER A 216 -18.89 -0.13 6.56
N MET A 217 -19.06 0.18 7.83
CA MET A 217 -19.23 -0.82 8.88
C MET A 217 -20.71 -1.02 9.24
N ALA A 218 -21.64 -0.33 8.55
CA ALA A 218 -23.08 -0.51 8.75
C ALA A 218 -23.51 -1.95 8.37
N PRO A 219 -24.30 -2.66 9.21
CA PRO A 219 -24.60 -4.09 9.04
C PRO A 219 -25.17 -4.49 7.69
N HIS A 220 -25.95 -3.60 7.05
CA HIS A 220 -26.61 -3.88 5.75
C HIS A 220 -25.73 -3.65 4.52
N THR A 221 -24.56 -3.05 4.69
CA THR A 221 -23.66 -2.69 3.57
C THR A 221 -22.32 -3.40 3.66
N THR A 222 -21.87 -3.63 4.91
CA THR A 222 -20.52 -4.14 5.18
C THR A 222 -20.36 -5.60 4.77
N HIS A 223 -19.10 -6.00 4.56
CA HIS A 223 -18.75 -7.42 4.61
C HIS A 223 -18.68 -7.88 6.08
N GLY A 224 -19.61 -8.74 6.50
CA GLY A 224 -19.78 -9.16 7.91
C GLY A 224 -18.51 -9.74 8.53
N GLY A 225 -17.74 -10.55 7.79
CA GLY A 225 -16.47 -11.12 8.25
C GLY A 225 -15.45 -10.04 8.58
N THR A 226 -15.26 -9.06 7.69
CA THR A 226 -14.37 -7.91 7.89
C THR A 226 -14.80 -7.10 9.12
N ARG A 227 -16.08 -6.76 9.22
CA ARG A 227 -16.63 -6.03 10.36
C ARG A 227 -16.36 -6.74 11.70
N ASN A 228 -16.65 -8.03 11.77
CA ASN A 228 -16.44 -8.80 12.99
C ASN A 228 -14.98 -8.89 13.41
N LYS A 229 -14.06 -8.94 12.45
CA LYS A 229 -12.62 -8.99 12.75
C LYS A 229 -12.08 -7.64 13.21
N ILE A 230 -12.39 -6.55 12.52
CA ILE A 230 -11.84 -5.23 12.88
C ILE A 230 -12.52 -4.61 14.12
N LEU A 231 -13.83 -4.79 14.29
CA LEU A 231 -14.59 -4.18 15.38
C LEU A 231 -14.81 -5.13 16.57
N GLY A 232 -14.74 -6.44 16.36
CA GLY A 232 -15.20 -7.44 17.34
C GLY A 232 -16.69 -7.74 17.24
N PRO A 233 -17.20 -8.64 18.10
CA PRO A 233 -18.56 -9.17 17.99
C PRO A 233 -19.65 -8.17 18.42
N HIS A 234 -19.34 -7.25 19.34
CA HIS A 234 -20.28 -6.28 19.90
C HIS A 234 -19.68 -4.86 19.88
N PRO A 235 -19.51 -4.25 18.69
CA PRO A 235 -18.93 -2.91 18.61
C PRO A 235 -19.92 -1.86 19.14
N SER A 236 -19.38 -0.82 19.78
CA SER A 236 -20.19 0.35 20.10
C SER A 236 -20.60 1.10 18.82
N PRO A 237 -21.73 1.82 18.82
CA PRO A 237 -22.10 2.67 17.68
C PRO A 237 -21.03 3.70 17.32
N ALA A 238 -20.30 4.24 18.31
CA ALA A 238 -19.21 5.17 18.09
C ALA A 238 -18.02 4.53 17.36
N LEU A 239 -17.69 3.26 17.65
CA LEU A 239 -16.64 2.53 16.95
C LEU A 239 -17.06 2.18 15.53
N GLU A 240 -18.32 1.77 15.32
CA GLU A 240 -18.89 1.52 14.00
C GLU A 240 -18.86 2.79 13.14
N GLU A 241 -19.29 3.92 13.71
CA GLU A 241 -19.23 5.23 13.06
C GLU A 241 -17.80 5.61 12.68
N MET A 242 -16.85 5.47 13.61
CA MET A 242 -15.45 5.81 13.40
C MET A 242 -14.80 4.97 12.30
N CYS A 243 -15.10 3.68 12.23
CA CYS A 243 -14.55 2.77 11.24
C CYS A 243 -15.33 2.74 9.91
N SER A 244 -16.43 3.47 9.80
CA SER A 244 -17.12 3.69 8.52
C SER A 244 -16.44 4.85 7.79
N ALA A 245 -15.52 4.52 6.87
CA ALA A 245 -14.61 5.50 6.26
C ALA A 245 -15.36 6.59 5.48
N GLU A 246 -16.50 6.28 4.86
CA GLU A 246 -17.37 7.23 4.16
C GLU A 246 -17.90 8.34 5.07
N ARG A 247 -18.03 8.05 6.36
CA ARG A 247 -18.51 9.01 7.37
C ARG A 247 -17.41 9.91 7.93
N GLN A 248 -16.16 9.55 7.65
CA GLN A 248 -14.97 10.28 8.10
C GLN A 248 -14.35 11.16 7.00
N VAL A 249 -14.95 11.21 5.82
CA VAL A 249 -14.48 12.04 4.70
C VAL A 249 -14.59 13.53 5.06
N THR A 250 -13.49 14.26 4.86
CA THR A 250 -13.41 15.71 5.03
C THR A 250 -12.84 16.34 3.75
N GLU A 251 -12.84 17.65 3.64
CA GLU A 251 -12.19 18.38 2.55
C GLU A 251 -10.69 18.13 2.45
N GLN A 252 -10.07 17.64 3.52
CA GLN A 252 -8.65 17.29 3.58
C GLN A 252 -8.37 15.83 3.19
N THR A 253 -9.39 15.03 2.92
CA THR A 253 -9.23 13.67 2.38
C THR A 253 -8.51 13.76 1.02
N PRO A 254 -7.48 12.92 0.75
CA PRO A 254 -6.76 12.96 -0.53
C PRO A 254 -7.66 12.54 -1.69
N PRO A 255 -7.27 12.82 -2.96
CA PRO A 255 -7.95 12.30 -4.14
C PRO A 255 -8.11 10.77 -4.09
N VAL A 256 -9.27 10.27 -4.53
CA VAL A 256 -9.65 8.86 -4.40
C VAL A 256 -9.94 8.23 -5.77
N PHE A 257 -9.32 7.09 -6.04
CA PHE A 257 -9.63 6.21 -7.15
C PHE A 257 -10.30 4.94 -6.63
N LEU A 258 -11.44 4.57 -7.19
CA LEU A 258 -12.25 3.42 -6.77
C LEU A 258 -12.47 2.45 -7.94
N VAL A 259 -12.37 1.17 -7.65
CA VAL A 259 -12.69 0.08 -8.60
C VAL A 259 -13.62 -0.92 -7.92
N HIS A 260 -14.69 -1.35 -8.62
CA HIS A 260 -15.58 -2.42 -8.14
C HIS A 260 -16.24 -3.15 -9.31
N ALA A 261 -16.52 -4.45 -9.15
CA ALA A 261 -17.39 -5.20 -10.05
C ALA A 261 -18.82 -5.19 -9.50
N LEU A 262 -19.82 -5.15 -10.38
CA LEU A 262 -21.23 -5.14 -9.97
C LEU A 262 -21.71 -6.50 -9.45
N ASP A 263 -21.02 -7.58 -9.85
CA ASP A 263 -21.27 -8.97 -9.44
C ASP A 263 -20.39 -9.42 -8.26
N ASP A 264 -19.72 -8.47 -7.57
CA ASP A 264 -18.86 -8.75 -6.43
C ASP A 264 -19.68 -9.15 -5.19
N GLY A 265 -19.22 -10.18 -4.47
CA GLY A 265 -19.80 -10.60 -3.19
C GLY A 265 -19.67 -9.58 -2.06
N VAL A 266 -18.68 -8.67 -2.14
CA VAL A 266 -18.63 -7.44 -1.35
C VAL A 266 -19.38 -6.37 -2.12
N SER A 267 -20.50 -5.91 -1.57
CA SER A 267 -21.40 -4.99 -2.30
C SER A 267 -20.67 -3.74 -2.82
N CYS A 268 -20.83 -3.43 -4.11
CA CYS A 268 -20.34 -2.20 -4.72
C CYS A 268 -20.97 -0.93 -4.12
N ALA A 269 -21.99 -1.06 -3.27
CA ALA A 269 -22.53 0.02 -2.46
C ALA A 269 -21.44 0.66 -1.57
N ASN A 270 -20.45 -0.11 -1.13
CA ASN A 270 -19.28 0.43 -0.42
C ASN A 270 -18.58 1.52 -1.22
N SER A 271 -18.22 1.24 -2.47
CA SER A 271 -17.55 2.21 -3.36
C SER A 271 -18.46 3.40 -3.69
N ARG A 272 -19.76 3.19 -3.89
CA ARG A 272 -20.72 4.28 -4.14
C ARG A 272 -20.88 5.21 -2.94
N LEU A 273 -20.91 4.67 -1.72
CA LEU A 273 -20.95 5.48 -0.49
C LEU A 273 -19.70 6.35 -0.35
N MET A 274 -18.52 5.77 -0.60
CA MET A 274 -17.26 6.53 -0.56
C MET A 274 -17.23 7.63 -1.63
N GLU A 275 -17.63 7.32 -2.88
CA GLU A 275 -17.74 8.30 -3.94
C GLU A 275 -18.68 9.46 -3.55
N GLN A 276 -19.87 9.12 -3.05
CA GLN A 276 -20.84 10.14 -2.65
C GLN A 276 -20.30 11.04 -1.54
N ALA A 277 -19.64 10.45 -0.53
CA ALA A 277 -19.04 11.20 0.57
C ALA A 277 -17.91 12.12 0.07
N CYS A 278 -17.05 11.65 -0.83
CA CYS A 278 -16.01 12.47 -1.46
C CYS A 278 -16.62 13.64 -2.25
N ARG A 279 -17.61 13.39 -3.10
CA ARG A 279 -18.31 14.43 -3.86
C ARG A 279 -18.95 15.50 -2.95
N ASN A 280 -19.61 15.08 -1.88
CA ASN A 280 -20.24 15.98 -0.91
C ASN A 280 -19.23 16.91 -0.19
N LYS A 281 -17.96 16.51 -0.14
CA LYS A 281 -16.85 17.26 0.48
C LYS A 281 -15.93 17.94 -0.54
N GLY A 282 -16.25 17.88 -1.83
CA GLY A 282 -15.42 18.47 -2.89
C GLY A 282 -14.08 17.75 -3.09
N VAL A 283 -13.95 16.51 -2.61
CA VAL A 283 -12.75 15.68 -2.80
C VAL A 283 -12.76 15.10 -4.22
N PRO A 284 -11.67 15.23 -5.00
CA PRO A 284 -11.56 14.59 -6.30
C PRO A 284 -11.72 13.08 -6.18
N VAL A 285 -12.66 12.50 -6.95
CA VAL A 285 -12.94 11.06 -6.90
C VAL A 285 -13.25 10.51 -8.29
N SER A 286 -12.69 9.34 -8.59
CA SER A 286 -12.98 8.54 -9.79
C SER A 286 -13.53 7.19 -9.35
N LEU A 287 -14.73 6.82 -9.81
CA LEU A 287 -15.33 5.51 -9.57
C LEU A 287 -15.43 4.74 -10.87
N ASN A 288 -14.76 3.58 -10.92
CA ASN A 288 -14.74 2.66 -12.05
C ASN A 288 -15.54 1.40 -11.69
N LEU A 289 -16.75 1.29 -12.24
CA LEU A 289 -17.63 0.13 -12.05
C LEU A 289 -17.60 -0.75 -13.29
N TYR A 290 -17.33 -2.03 -13.09
CA TYR A 290 -17.31 -3.04 -14.14
C TYR A 290 -18.50 -3.99 -14.02
N PRO A 291 -19.11 -4.42 -15.13
CA PRO A 291 -20.28 -5.29 -15.07
C PRO A 291 -20.03 -6.63 -14.36
N THR A 292 -18.85 -7.23 -14.61
CA THR A 292 -18.46 -8.53 -14.06
C THR A 292 -16.98 -8.55 -13.68
N GLY A 293 -16.61 -9.46 -12.78
CA GLY A 293 -15.25 -9.67 -12.31
C GLY A 293 -15.20 -10.38 -10.96
N GLY A 294 -16.31 -10.36 -10.21
CA GLY A 294 -16.40 -10.95 -8.87
C GLY A 294 -15.50 -10.23 -7.88
N HIS A 295 -14.98 -10.98 -6.90
CA HIS A 295 -14.13 -10.47 -5.83
C HIS A 295 -12.70 -11.03 -5.89
N GLY A 296 -11.72 -10.27 -5.38
CA GLY A 296 -10.36 -10.76 -5.16
C GLY A 296 -9.58 -11.06 -6.42
N TYR A 297 -9.84 -10.36 -7.52
CA TYR A 297 -9.15 -10.57 -8.79
C TYR A 297 -7.70 -10.04 -8.79
N GLY A 298 -7.35 -9.08 -7.91
CA GLY A 298 -6.03 -8.45 -7.95
C GLY A 298 -5.73 -7.87 -9.33
N MET A 299 -4.60 -8.25 -9.92
CA MET A 299 -4.22 -7.94 -11.32
C MET A 299 -4.28 -9.18 -12.24
N GLU A 300 -4.91 -10.26 -11.80
CA GLU A 300 -5.04 -11.46 -12.62
C GLU A 300 -5.97 -11.20 -13.80
N LYS A 301 -5.49 -11.47 -15.01
CA LYS A 301 -6.31 -11.43 -16.22
C LYS A 301 -7.16 -12.68 -16.29
N ARG A 302 -8.48 -12.51 -16.18
CA ARG A 302 -9.47 -13.60 -16.13
C ARG A 302 -10.47 -13.56 -17.27
N GLY A 303 -10.28 -12.66 -18.24
CA GLY A 303 -11.21 -12.45 -19.36
C GLY A 303 -12.45 -11.64 -18.96
N HIS A 304 -12.41 -10.91 -17.85
CA HIS A 304 -13.49 -10.05 -17.40
C HIS A 304 -13.20 -8.56 -17.68
N PRO A 305 -14.24 -7.71 -17.75
CA PRO A 305 -14.05 -6.27 -17.91
C PRO A 305 -13.14 -5.65 -16.83
N THR A 306 -13.10 -6.23 -15.64
CA THR A 306 -12.19 -5.82 -14.56
C THR A 306 -10.72 -5.94 -14.93
N ASP A 307 -10.33 -6.73 -15.93
CA ASP A 307 -8.93 -6.84 -16.37
C ASP A 307 -8.35 -5.51 -16.89
N GLN A 308 -9.21 -4.50 -17.10
CA GLN A 308 -8.83 -3.17 -17.58
C GLN A 308 -8.56 -2.17 -16.45
N TRP A 309 -8.79 -2.52 -15.18
CA TRP A 309 -8.62 -1.55 -14.10
C TRP A 309 -7.17 -1.05 -13.91
N PRO A 310 -6.11 -1.87 -14.18
CA PRO A 310 -4.74 -1.38 -14.01
C PRO A 310 -4.39 -0.25 -15.00
N GLU A 311 -4.88 -0.33 -16.23
CA GLU A 311 -4.72 0.71 -17.25
C GLU A 311 -5.48 2.00 -16.86
N ALA A 312 -6.70 1.86 -16.33
CA ALA A 312 -7.47 3.00 -15.81
C ALA A 312 -6.77 3.65 -14.60
N ALA A 313 -6.15 2.85 -13.74
CA ALA A 313 -5.37 3.30 -12.60
C ALA A 313 -4.12 4.08 -13.04
N GLU A 314 -3.38 3.58 -14.01
CA GLU A 314 -2.22 4.26 -14.59
C GLU A 314 -2.61 5.60 -15.19
N GLN A 315 -3.69 5.65 -15.98
CA GLN A 315 -4.19 6.87 -16.58
C GLN A 315 -4.55 7.89 -15.49
N TRP A 316 -5.30 7.49 -14.47
CA TRP A 316 -5.68 8.35 -13.36
C TRP A 316 -4.46 8.91 -12.62
N LEU A 317 -3.44 8.06 -12.33
CA LEU A 317 -2.20 8.51 -11.69
C LEU A 317 -1.47 9.56 -12.52
N ARG A 318 -1.48 9.45 -13.85
CA ARG A 318 -0.89 10.44 -14.76
C ARG A 318 -1.70 11.75 -14.76
N GLU A 319 -3.02 11.67 -14.81
CA GLU A 319 -3.93 12.84 -14.77
C GLU A 319 -3.80 13.61 -13.45
N GLN A 320 -3.61 12.90 -12.34
CA GLN A 320 -3.35 13.50 -11.02
C GLN A 320 -1.90 13.97 -10.83
N GLY A 321 -1.01 13.75 -11.80
CA GLY A 321 0.39 14.15 -11.73
C GLY A 321 1.28 13.24 -10.86
N PHE A 322 0.81 12.09 -10.43
CA PHE A 322 1.59 11.12 -9.65
C PHE A 322 2.49 10.22 -10.52
N LEU A 323 2.24 10.14 -11.82
CA LEU A 323 3.14 9.55 -12.80
C LEU A 323 3.53 10.57 -13.86
N PRO A 324 4.74 10.46 -14.47
CA PRO A 324 5.13 11.32 -15.58
C PRO A 324 4.18 11.16 -16.77
N SER A 325 3.90 12.27 -17.49
CA SER A 325 3.14 12.16 -18.73
C SER A 325 3.97 11.42 -19.81
N PRO A 326 3.33 10.70 -20.77
CA PRO A 326 4.04 10.02 -21.85
C PRO A 326 4.98 10.95 -22.66
N ALA A 327 4.63 12.23 -22.78
CA ALA A 327 5.42 13.24 -23.48
C ALA A 327 6.71 13.62 -22.71
N SER A 328 6.73 13.56 -21.40
CA SER A 328 7.91 13.84 -20.57
C SER A 328 8.87 12.64 -20.51
N ALA A 329 8.34 11.42 -20.58
CA ALA A 329 9.13 10.20 -20.60
C ALA A 329 10.03 10.08 -21.86
N ARG A 330 9.58 10.60 -23.01
CA ARG A 330 10.35 10.60 -24.27
C ARG A 330 11.50 11.61 -24.29
N ARG A 331 11.51 12.65 -23.46
CA ARG A 331 12.57 13.67 -23.42
C ARG A 331 13.76 13.27 -22.53
N GLY A 332 13.66 12.23 -21.74
CA GLY A 332 14.71 11.74 -20.84
C GLY A 332 15.54 10.57 -21.42
N ALA A 333 15.20 10.05 -22.59
CA ALA A 333 16.02 9.03 -23.25
C ALA A 333 17.27 9.70 -23.87
N PRO A 334 18.51 9.24 -23.59
CA PRO A 334 19.69 9.77 -24.24
C PRO A 334 19.57 9.53 -25.75
N SER A 335 19.65 10.60 -26.53
CA SER A 335 19.73 10.51 -27.99
C SER A 335 20.95 9.65 -28.36
N GLY A 336 20.69 8.48 -28.92
CA GLY A 336 21.76 7.59 -29.40
C GLY A 336 22.71 8.36 -30.32
N ALA A 337 23.99 8.34 -29.94
CA ALA A 337 25.07 8.90 -30.73
C ALA A 337 25.06 8.22 -32.10
N GLY A 338 24.75 8.99 -33.14
CA GLY A 338 24.89 8.56 -34.51
C GLY A 338 26.36 8.26 -34.83
N THR A 339 26.67 7.01 -35.06
CA THR A 339 27.95 6.61 -35.66
C THR A 339 27.95 7.02 -37.13
N SER A 340 28.60 8.13 -37.43
CA SER A 340 28.96 8.48 -38.80
C SER A 340 30.09 7.56 -39.27
N SER A 341 29.78 6.56 -40.07
CA SER A 341 30.78 5.81 -40.84
C SER A 341 31.23 6.64 -42.01
N GLY A 342 32.37 7.30 -41.86
CA GLY A 342 33.10 7.92 -42.97
C GLY A 342 33.78 6.83 -43.79
N THR A 343 33.23 6.50 -44.94
CA THR A 343 33.93 5.77 -45.99
C THR A 343 34.91 6.71 -46.70
N ARG A 344 36.22 6.55 -46.47
CA ARG A 344 37.27 7.04 -47.38
C ARG A 344 37.45 6.01 -48.50
N ARG A 345 37.21 6.45 -49.70
CA ARG A 345 37.76 5.82 -50.91
C ARG A 345 39.15 6.38 -51.15
N GLU A 346 40.13 5.51 -51.29
CA GLU A 346 41.19 5.46 -52.33
C GLU A 346 41.70 4.04 -52.42
#